data_315e787c3b0a59d238b94a75380e426f
#
_entry.id   315e787c3b0a59d238b94a75380e426f
#
_cell.length_a   1.000
_cell.length_b   1.000
_cell.length_c   1.000
_cell.angle_alpha   90.00
_cell.angle_beta   90.00
_cell.angle_gamma   90.00
#
_symmetry.space_group_name_H-M   'P 1'
#
loop_
_entity.id
_entity.type
_entity.pdbx_description
1 polymer ?
#
loop_
_entity_poly.entity_id
_entity_poly.type
_entity_poly.pdbx_seq_one_letter_code
_entity_poly.pdbx_strand_id
1 'polypeptide(L)'
;DFIEFSVDYYLFPSKAGIYNDGINGIIIREDNFINVDFRSQLTDIVAFVSERNEFNTEEFQFDVLSSGVEVYNLPDWQYFFGYRFIRDISSTIMLAAEYTISEKWKVVGEEKYDFKSIKLVEDEDNNLDRENKTQNLRTNIILSRYFHDWIGSLTLELDPVRDDSSYRFDITPKVMERKTRRFWF
;
A
#
# COMPACT_ATOMS: atom_id res chain seq x y z
N ASP A 1 21.43 8.16 12.96
CA ASP A 1 21.12 7.51 11.66
C ASP A 1 20.64 6.09 11.95
N PHE A 2 19.47 5.75 11.51
CA PHE A 2 18.87 4.45 11.70
C PHE A 2 18.62 3.80 10.33
N ILE A 3 19.14 2.60 10.15
CA ILE A 3 18.92 1.78 8.97
C ILE A 3 18.30 0.47 9.43
N GLU A 4 17.19 0.09 8.83
CA GLU A 4 16.54 -1.19 9.03
C GLU A 4 16.49 -1.92 7.69
N PHE A 5 16.79 -3.21 7.72
CA PHE A 5 16.84 -4.05 6.54
C PHE A 5 16.32 -5.43 6.89
N SER A 6 15.44 -5.99 6.05
CA SER A 6 15.02 -7.38 6.13
C SER A 6 15.03 -8.06 4.76
N VAL A 7 15.28 -9.36 4.76
CA VAL A 7 15.24 -10.21 3.57
C VAL A 7 14.52 -11.49 3.93
N ASP A 8 13.50 -11.81 3.17
CA ASP A 8 12.73 -13.04 3.29
C ASP A 8 12.79 -13.80 1.97
N TYR A 9 13.01 -15.11 2.03
CA TYR A 9 13.02 -15.98 0.86
C TYR A 9 11.79 -16.88 0.84
N TYR A 10 11.04 -16.85 -0.25
CA TYR A 10 9.83 -17.63 -0.46
C TYR A 10 10.07 -18.72 -1.50
N LEU A 11 9.88 -19.98 -1.07
CA LEU A 11 9.99 -21.18 -1.91
C LEU A 11 8.59 -21.75 -2.16
N PHE A 12 8.25 -21.96 -3.42
CA PHE A 12 7.03 -22.64 -3.83
C PHE A 12 7.37 -23.99 -4.47
N PRO A 13 7.49 -25.08 -3.68
CA PRO A 13 7.96 -26.39 -4.18
C PRO A 13 7.03 -27.03 -5.20
N SER A 14 5.81 -26.56 -5.36
CA SER A 14 4.76 -27.13 -6.25
C SER A 14 4.27 -26.11 -7.28
N LYS A 15 5.13 -25.34 -7.90
CA LYS A 15 4.80 -24.40 -9.00
C LYS A 15 3.42 -23.68 -8.95
N ALA A 16 2.74 -23.66 -7.81
CA ALA A 16 1.47 -22.96 -7.61
C ALA A 16 1.37 -22.53 -6.14
N GLY A 17 1.80 -21.32 -5.85
CA GLY A 17 1.62 -20.66 -4.55
C GLY A 17 0.50 -19.64 -4.61
N ILE A 18 -0.34 -19.58 -3.58
CA ILE A 18 -1.31 -18.52 -3.40
C ILE A 18 -0.68 -17.48 -2.50
N TYR A 19 -0.45 -16.29 -3.05
CA TYR A 19 0.08 -15.15 -2.32
C TYR A 19 -0.96 -14.03 -2.27
N ASN A 20 -1.17 -13.46 -1.10
CA ASN A 20 -2.06 -12.30 -0.94
C ASN A 20 -1.21 -11.09 -0.56
N ASP A 21 -1.07 -10.15 -1.47
CA ASP A 21 -0.30 -8.92 -1.25
C ASP A 21 -1.07 -7.88 -0.43
N GLY A 22 -2.33 -8.16 -0.10
CA GLY A 22 -3.20 -7.29 0.69
C GLY A 22 -3.73 -6.06 -0.06
N ILE A 23 -3.30 -5.83 -1.30
CA ILE A 23 -3.66 -4.66 -2.12
C ILE A 23 -4.43 -5.08 -3.36
N ASN A 24 -3.91 -6.04 -4.11
CA ASN A 24 -4.50 -6.50 -5.38
C ASN A 24 -5.26 -7.82 -5.23
N GLY A 25 -5.38 -8.34 -4.01
CA GLY A 25 -6.05 -9.60 -3.74
C GLY A 25 -5.11 -10.81 -3.81
N ILE A 26 -5.66 -11.95 -4.20
CA ILE A 26 -4.91 -13.21 -4.27
C ILE A 26 -4.16 -13.27 -5.59
N ILE A 27 -2.84 -13.29 -5.52
CA ILE A 27 -1.96 -13.54 -6.67
C ILE A 27 -1.53 -15.01 -6.62
N ILE A 28 -1.77 -15.74 -7.70
CA ILE A 28 -1.24 -17.09 -7.86
C ILE A 28 0.18 -16.94 -8.41
N ARG A 29 1.16 -17.37 -7.62
CA ARG A 29 2.57 -17.37 -8.03
C ARG A 29 3.08 -18.77 -8.24
N GLU A 30 3.87 -18.92 -9.27
CA GLU A 30 4.55 -20.16 -9.62
C GLU A 30 6.07 -20.08 -9.35
N ASP A 31 6.60 -18.87 -9.22
CA ASP A 31 8.04 -18.61 -9.16
C ASP A 31 8.51 -18.33 -7.73
N ASN A 32 9.76 -18.75 -7.46
CA ASN A 32 10.43 -18.42 -6.22
C ASN A 32 10.88 -16.97 -6.22
N PHE A 33 10.74 -16.28 -5.09
CA PHE A 33 11.17 -14.89 -4.98
C PHE A 33 11.85 -14.57 -3.64
N ILE A 34 12.63 -13.51 -3.66
CA ILE A 34 13.21 -12.86 -2.48
C ILE A 34 12.45 -11.58 -2.24
N ASN A 35 11.91 -11.41 -1.03
CA ASN A 35 11.37 -10.13 -0.59
C ASN A 35 12.47 -9.33 0.12
N VAL A 36 12.60 -8.06 -0.23
CA VAL A 36 13.60 -7.15 0.36
C VAL A 36 12.89 -5.91 0.86
N ASP A 37 13.03 -5.64 2.14
CA ASP A 37 12.54 -4.43 2.79
C ASP A 37 13.72 -3.60 3.28
N PHE A 38 13.61 -2.30 3.11
CA PHE A 38 14.63 -1.35 3.51
C PHE A 38 14.00 -0.06 4.05
N ARG A 39 14.51 0.41 5.17
CA ARG A 39 14.14 1.71 5.73
C ARG A 39 15.39 2.45 6.18
N SER A 40 15.55 3.68 5.76
CA SER A 40 16.64 4.56 6.17
C SER A 40 16.11 5.90 6.64
N GLN A 41 16.47 6.27 7.85
CA GLN A 41 16.24 7.61 8.36
C GLN A 41 17.27 8.57 7.76
N LEU A 42 16.82 9.47 6.90
CA LEU A 42 17.66 10.44 6.21
C LEU A 42 17.93 11.66 7.09
N THR A 43 16.90 12.08 7.84
CA THR A 43 16.96 13.19 8.81
C THR A 43 16.04 12.88 9.99
N ASP A 44 15.99 13.76 11.00
CA ASP A 44 15.07 13.62 12.13
C ASP A 44 13.58 13.64 11.74
N ILE A 45 13.28 14.12 10.56
CA ILE A 45 11.89 14.27 10.07
C ILE A 45 11.61 13.54 8.76
N VAL A 46 12.62 12.95 8.10
CA VAL A 46 12.46 12.30 6.79
C VAL A 46 13.07 10.91 6.82
N ALA A 47 12.29 9.92 6.38
CA ALA A 47 12.78 8.58 6.10
C ALA A 47 12.49 8.18 4.64
N PHE A 48 13.43 7.43 4.08
CA PHE A 48 13.20 6.64 2.87
C PHE A 48 12.71 5.25 3.28
N VAL A 49 11.69 4.76 2.59
CA VAL A 49 11.07 3.46 2.82
C VAL A 49 10.99 2.71 1.51
N SER A 50 11.40 1.47 1.51
CA SER A 50 11.29 0.57 0.36
C SER A 50 10.88 -0.80 0.90
N GLU A 51 9.64 -1.19 0.64
CA GLU A 51 9.02 -2.35 1.27
C GLU A 51 8.33 -3.23 0.24
N ARG A 52 8.29 -4.53 0.51
CA ARG A 52 7.67 -5.53 -0.38
C ARG A 52 8.27 -5.52 -1.79
N ASN A 53 9.61 -5.41 -1.87
CA ASN A 53 10.30 -5.54 -3.14
C ASN A 53 10.56 -7.02 -3.42
N GLU A 54 9.94 -7.54 -4.45
CA GLU A 54 9.98 -8.94 -4.78
C GLU A 54 10.88 -9.16 -6.00
N PHE A 55 12.00 -9.84 -5.78
CA PHE A 55 12.94 -10.23 -6.81
C PHE A 55 12.69 -11.69 -7.20
N ASN A 56 12.29 -11.91 -8.44
CA ASN A 56 12.14 -13.24 -9.02
C ASN A 56 13.50 -13.87 -9.24
N THR A 57 13.75 -15.01 -8.61
CA THR A 57 15.06 -15.68 -8.67
C THR A 57 15.25 -16.55 -9.92
N GLU A 58 14.18 -16.89 -10.62
CA GLU A 58 14.22 -17.68 -11.84
C GLU A 58 14.47 -16.79 -13.06
N GLU A 59 13.81 -15.64 -13.12
CA GLU A 59 13.93 -14.68 -14.22
C GLU A 59 14.96 -13.57 -13.97
N PHE A 60 15.56 -13.51 -12.76
CA PHE A 60 16.53 -12.50 -12.34
C PHE A 60 16.06 -11.05 -12.53
N GLN A 61 14.82 -10.76 -12.10
CA GLN A 61 14.21 -9.45 -12.27
C GLN A 61 13.26 -9.11 -11.10
N PHE A 62 12.96 -7.81 -10.93
CA PHE A 62 11.97 -7.39 -9.96
C PHE A 62 10.55 -7.52 -10.53
N ASP A 63 9.69 -8.25 -9.83
CA ASP A 63 8.26 -8.34 -10.13
C ASP A 63 7.47 -7.27 -9.41
N VAL A 64 7.88 -6.94 -8.18
CA VAL A 64 7.31 -5.84 -7.41
C VAL A 64 8.45 -4.96 -6.92
N LEU A 65 8.25 -3.65 -7.06
CA LEU A 65 9.16 -2.65 -6.52
C LEU A 65 8.33 -1.53 -5.90
N SER A 66 8.54 -1.29 -4.60
CA SER A 66 7.82 -0.29 -3.85
C SER A 66 8.79 0.59 -3.08
N SER A 67 8.69 1.89 -3.25
CA SER A 67 9.54 2.84 -2.54
C SER A 67 8.81 4.15 -2.26
N GLY A 68 9.22 4.84 -1.21
CA GLY A 68 8.60 6.11 -0.86
C GLY A 68 9.43 6.92 0.11
N VAL A 69 8.92 8.10 0.38
CA VAL A 69 9.46 9.04 1.36
C VAL A 69 8.39 9.33 2.39
N GLU A 70 8.72 9.17 3.63
CA GLU A 70 7.89 9.50 4.77
C GLU A 70 8.46 10.76 5.44
N VAL A 71 7.59 11.76 5.64
CA VAL A 71 7.88 12.94 6.44
C VAL A 71 7.09 12.79 7.74
N TYR A 72 7.79 12.68 8.85
CA TYR A 72 7.23 12.41 10.16
C TYR A 72 7.82 13.35 11.20
N ASN A 73 7.42 13.19 12.45
CA ASN A 73 7.93 14.00 13.58
C ASN A 73 7.70 15.50 13.42
N LEU A 74 6.71 15.90 12.63
CA LEU A 74 6.13 17.24 12.63
C LEU A 74 5.09 17.32 13.74
N PRO A 75 4.85 18.50 14.36
CA PRO A 75 3.96 18.60 15.53
C PRO A 75 2.58 17.98 15.33
N ASP A 76 1.96 18.22 14.17
CA ASP A 76 0.59 17.79 13.91
C ASP A 76 0.43 17.01 12.60
N TRP A 77 1.46 16.94 11.77
CA TRP A 77 1.40 16.37 10.44
C TRP A 77 2.37 15.24 10.20
N GLN A 78 1.93 14.25 9.44
CA GLN A 78 2.79 13.25 8.81
C GLN A 78 2.36 13.12 7.34
N TYR A 79 3.32 12.92 6.45
CA TYR A 79 3.08 12.76 5.03
C TYR A 79 3.80 11.54 4.51
N PHE A 80 3.20 10.93 3.51
CA PHE A 80 3.83 9.87 2.75
C PHE A 80 3.64 10.12 1.26
N PHE A 81 4.70 9.93 0.50
CA PHE A 81 4.69 9.88 -0.95
C PHE A 81 5.39 8.60 -1.38
N GLY A 82 4.71 7.73 -2.12
CA GLY A 82 5.24 6.45 -2.57
C GLY A 82 4.92 6.11 -4.00
N TYR A 83 5.72 5.24 -4.54
CA TYR A 83 5.54 4.65 -5.85
C TYR A 83 5.64 3.13 -5.73
N ARG A 84 4.71 2.42 -6.35
CA ARG A 84 4.72 0.97 -6.47
C ARG A 84 4.60 0.56 -7.94
N PHE A 85 5.49 -0.29 -8.35
CA PHE A 85 5.48 -0.95 -9.63
C PHE A 85 5.21 -2.43 -9.43
N ILE A 86 4.26 -2.98 -10.20
CA ILE A 86 4.02 -4.42 -10.31
C ILE A 86 4.15 -4.73 -11.80
N ARG A 87 5.08 -5.63 -12.12
CA ARG A 87 5.39 -5.99 -13.48
C ARG A 87 4.14 -6.39 -14.26
N ASP A 88 3.99 -5.82 -15.45
CA ASP A 88 2.89 -6.06 -16.39
C ASP A 88 1.47 -5.82 -15.87
N ILE A 89 1.33 -5.35 -14.61
CA ILE A 89 0.03 -5.14 -13.98
C ILE A 89 -0.23 -3.67 -13.71
N SER A 90 0.63 -2.99 -12.92
CA SER A 90 0.33 -1.63 -12.47
C SER A 90 1.55 -0.79 -12.17
N SER A 91 1.37 0.52 -12.20
CA SER A 91 2.35 1.54 -11.77
C SER A 91 1.61 2.59 -10.96
N THR A 92 1.65 2.48 -9.65
CA THR A 92 0.81 3.24 -8.72
C THR A 92 1.62 4.29 -7.97
N ILE A 93 1.13 5.53 -7.94
CA ILE A 93 1.55 6.55 -6.98
C ILE A 93 0.59 6.49 -5.78
N MET A 94 1.16 6.65 -4.60
CA MET A 94 0.45 6.70 -3.32
C MET A 94 0.78 8.00 -2.60
N LEU A 95 -0.26 8.70 -2.18
CA LEU A 95 -0.18 9.89 -1.36
C LEU A 95 -0.93 9.64 -0.08
N ALA A 96 -0.36 10.01 1.06
CA ALA A 96 -1.08 10.00 2.31
C ALA A 96 -0.68 11.19 3.18
N ALA A 97 -1.64 11.69 3.93
CA ALA A 97 -1.43 12.73 4.92
C ALA A 97 -2.21 12.37 6.18
N GLU A 98 -1.55 12.51 7.30
CA GLU A 98 -2.14 12.36 8.62
C GLU A 98 -2.08 13.71 9.34
N TYR A 99 -3.20 14.13 9.92
CA TYR A 99 -3.30 15.32 10.72
C TYR A 99 -3.86 15.01 12.12
N THR A 100 -3.11 15.41 13.14
CA THR A 100 -3.54 15.32 14.53
C THR A 100 -4.29 16.60 14.92
N ILE A 101 -5.63 16.52 14.91
CA ILE A 101 -6.48 17.67 15.23
C ILE A 101 -6.36 18.02 16.71
N SER A 102 -6.22 17.02 17.57
CA SER A 102 -6.04 17.14 19.02
C SER A 102 -5.53 15.81 19.59
N GLU A 103 -5.21 15.77 20.88
CA GLU A 103 -4.83 14.51 21.57
C GLU A 103 -5.86 13.37 21.40
N LYS A 104 -7.11 13.71 21.08
CA LYS A 104 -8.20 12.75 20.96
C LYS A 104 -8.66 12.51 19.54
N TRP A 105 -8.28 13.34 18.60
CA TRP A 105 -8.78 13.26 17.24
C TRP A 105 -7.66 13.28 16.19
N LYS A 106 -7.76 12.38 15.25
CA LYS A 106 -6.86 12.25 14.13
C LYS A 106 -7.63 12.02 12.83
N VAL A 107 -7.17 12.62 11.75
CA VAL A 107 -7.68 12.37 10.40
C VAL A 107 -6.54 11.89 9.51
N VAL A 108 -6.83 10.91 8.65
CA VAL A 108 -5.91 10.40 7.63
C VAL A 108 -6.61 10.48 6.29
N GLY A 109 -5.93 11.06 5.32
CA GLY A 109 -6.31 10.99 3.91
C GLY A 109 -5.30 10.15 3.14
N GLU A 110 -5.79 9.24 2.32
CA GLU A 110 -4.96 8.40 1.45
C GLU A 110 -5.52 8.42 0.04
N GLU A 111 -4.65 8.50 -0.95
CA GLU A 111 -5.01 8.44 -2.35
C GLU A 111 -4.06 7.55 -3.13
N LYS A 112 -4.61 6.68 -3.98
CA LYS A 112 -3.85 5.78 -4.85
C LYS A 112 -4.23 6.05 -6.30
N TYR A 113 -3.21 6.26 -7.12
CA TYR A 113 -3.38 6.60 -8.52
C TYR A 113 -2.54 5.66 -9.38
N ASP A 114 -3.19 4.92 -10.27
CA ASP A 114 -2.53 3.99 -11.19
C ASP A 114 -2.36 4.62 -12.57
N PHE A 115 -1.14 4.58 -13.10
CA PHE A 115 -0.79 5.11 -14.42
C PHE A 115 -0.78 4.02 -15.52
N LYS A 116 -0.73 2.75 -15.11
CA LYS A 116 -0.64 1.61 -16.04
C LYS A 116 -1.57 0.50 -15.60
N SER A 117 -2.84 0.83 -15.42
CA SER A 117 -3.85 -0.20 -15.23
C SER A 117 -4.10 -0.90 -16.57
N ILE A 118 -3.83 -2.20 -16.61
CA ILE A 118 -4.16 -3.02 -17.77
C ILE A 118 -5.61 -3.47 -17.57
N LYS A 119 -6.52 -2.84 -18.31
CA LYS A 119 -7.88 -3.35 -18.42
C LYS A 119 -7.90 -4.34 -19.58
N LEU A 120 -8.24 -5.59 -19.31
CA LEU A 120 -8.57 -6.54 -20.35
C LEU A 120 -9.95 -6.15 -20.89
N VAL A 121 -10.01 -5.58 -22.06
CA VAL A 121 -11.26 -5.29 -22.76
C VAL A 121 -11.50 -6.44 -23.74
N GLU A 122 -12.64 -7.10 -23.61
CA GLU A 122 -13.08 -8.10 -24.56
C GLU A 122 -13.62 -7.36 -25.79
N ASP A 123 -12.95 -7.46 -26.91
CA ASP A 123 -13.39 -6.87 -28.17
C ASP A 123 -14.52 -7.72 -28.81
N GLU A 124 -15.32 -7.14 -29.70
CA GLU A 124 -16.47 -7.82 -30.37
C GLU A 124 -16.08 -9.15 -31.05
N ASP A 125 -14.78 -9.35 -31.33
CA ASP A 125 -14.22 -10.57 -31.91
C ASP A 125 -13.66 -11.57 -30.86
N ASN A 126 -13.97 -11.44 -29.56
CA ASN A 126 -13.42 -12.23 -28.44
C ASN A 126 -11.89 -12.17 -28.33
N ASN A 127 -11.24 -11.14 -28.84
CA ASN A 127 -9.85 -10.86 -28.56
C ASN A 127 -9.73 -10.01 -27.30
N LEU A 128 -8.83 -10.41 -26.39
CA LEU A 128 -8.48 -9.64 -25.20
C LEU A 128 -7.50 -8.54 -25.59
N ASP A 129 -8.00 -7.34 -25.74
CA ASP A 129 -7.15 -6.16 -25.99
C ASP A 129 -6.74 -5.51 -24.66
N ARG A 130 -5.50 -5.02 -24.61
CA ARG A 130 -4.93 -4.40 -23.40
C ARG A 130 -5.04 -2.87 -23.53
N GLU A 131 -5.99 -2.29 -22.85
CA GLU A 131 -6.11 -0.84 -22.76
C GLU A 131 -5.36 -0.29 -21.54
N ASN A 132 -4.35 0.55 -21.76
CA ASN A 132 -3.66 1.28 -20.69
C ASN A 132 -4.50 2.49 -20.29
N LYS A 133 -5.11 2.46 -19.13
CA LYS A 133 -5.91 3.57 -18.64
C LYS A 133 -5.37 4.09 -17.30
N THR A 134 -5.01 5.36 -17.29
CA THR A 134 -4.68 6.07 -16.05
C THR A 134 -5.95 6.33 -15.27
N GLN A 135 -5.98 5.91 -14.00
CA GLN A 135 -7.17 6.10 -13.17
C GLN A 135 -6.83 6.22 -11.67
N ASN A 136 -7.67 6.95 -10.95
CA ASN A 136 -7.68 6.91 -9.50
C ASN A 136 -8.24 5.54 -9.07
N LEU A 137 -7.48 4.81 -8.26
CA LEU A 137 -7.90 3.49 -7.77
C LEU A 137 -8.76 3.60 -6.53
N ARG A 138 -8.40 4.52 -5.62
CA ARG A 138 -9.05 4.60 -4.32
C ARG A 138 -8.67 5.88 -3.58
N THR A 139 -9.66 6.47 -2.95
CA THR A 139 -9.49 7.55 -1.96
C THR A 139 -10.06 7.10 -0.64
N ASN A 140 -9.25 7.14 0.43
CA ASN A 140 -9.68 6.81 1.79
C ASN A 140 -9.59 8.06 2.67
N ILE A 141 -10.63 8.29 3.46
CA ILE A 141 -10.62 9.29 4.53
C ILE A 141 -10.98 8.57 5.83
N ILE A 142 -10.10 8.63 6.81
CA ILE A 142 -10.26 7.95 8.10
C ILE A 142 -10.27 9.01 9.21
N LEU A 143 -11.36 9.11 9.93
CA LEU A 143 -11.47 9.93 11.13
C LEU A 143 -11.43 9.03 12.35
N SER A 144 -10.45 9.21 13.21
CA SER A 144 -10.27 8.42 14.42
C SER A 144 -10.44 9.26 15.68
N ARG A 145 -11.13 8.70 16.68
CA ARG A 145 -11.26 9.26 18.01
C ARG A 145 -10.66 8.31 19.04
N TYR A 146 -9.73 8.84 19.84
CA TYR A 146 -9.07 8.13 20.92
C TYR A 146 -9.83 8.32 22.23
N PHE A 147 -10.31 7.21 22.77
CA PHE A 147 -10.88 7.10 24.12
C PHE A 147 -9.81 6.58 25.07
N HIS A 148 -10.16 6.33 26.33
CA HIS A 148 -9.18 5.83 27.32
C HIS A 148 -8.57 4.49 26.87
N ASP A 149 -9.41 3.49 26.57
CA ASP A 149 -8.99 2.13 26.25
C ASP A 149 -9.33 1.70 24.81
N TRP A 150 -9.99 2.56 24.03
CA TRP A 150 -10.53 2.25 22.72
C TRP A 150 -10.24 3.34 21.70
N ILE A 151 -10.22 2.93 20.43
CA ILE A 151 -10.17 3.83 19.28
C ILE A 151 -11.40 3.55 18.45
N GLY A 152 -12.23 4.58 18.24
CA GLY A 152 -13.31 4.55 17.26
C GLY A 152 -12.85 5.19 15.97
N SER A 153 -13.02 4.50 14.85
CA SER A 153 -12.63 5.01 13.52
C SER A 153 -13.80 4.94 12.55
N LEU A 154 -14.02 6.03 11.84
CA LEU A 154 -14.94 6.10 10.71
C LEU A 154 -14.12 6.22 9.44
N THR A 155 -14.25 5.25 8.55
CA THR A 155 -13.60 5.24 7.24
C THR A 155 -14.62 5.51 6.16
N LEU A 156 -14.33 6.47 5.30
CA LEU A 156 -14.97 6.68 4.01
C LEU A 156 -14.02 6.21 2.93
N GLU A 157 -14.46 5.28 2.11
CA GLU A 157 -13.73 4.77 0.95
C GLU A 157 -14.50 5.12 -0.32
N LEU A 158 -13.80 5.76 -1.25
CA LEU A 158 -14.30 6.08 -2.57
C LEU A 158 -13.50 5.24 -3.59
N ASP A 159 -14.19 4.42 -4.35
CA ASP A 159 -13.62 3.60 -5.44
C ASP A 159 -14.18 4.11 -6.78
N PRO A 160 -13.50 5.06 -7.43
CA PRO A 160 -14.00 5.62 -8.70
C PRO A 160 -13.91 4.63 -9.87
N VAL A 161 -13.18 3.52 -9.71
CA VAL A 161 -13.10 2.44 -10.72
C VAL A 161 -14.40 1.66 -10.77
N ARG A 162 -14.99 1.44 -9.59
CA ARG A 162 -16.24 0.69 -9.45
C ARG A 162 -17.47 1.59 -9.37
N ASP A 163 -17.25 2.92 -9.38
CA ASP A 163 -18.29 3.92 -9.11
C ASP A 163 -19.03 3.63 -7.79
N ASP A 164 -18.25 3.26 -6.77
CA ASP A 164 -18.76 2.82 -5.46
C ASP A 164 -18.20 3.66 -4.33
N SER A 165 -18.97 3.75 -3.25
CA SER A 165 -18.54 4.37 -2.01
C SER A 165 -18.99 3.54 -0.82
N SER A 166 -18.12 3.36 0.14
CA SER A 166 -18.41 2.60 1.35
C SER A 166 -18.07 3.36 2.61
N TYR A 167 -18.81 3.07 3.67
CA TYR A 167 -18.56 3.58 5.01
C TYR A 167 -18.33 2.40 5.93
N ARG A 168 -17.28 2.49 6.74
CA ARG A 168 -16.99 1.50 7.75
C ARG A 168 -16.75 2.16 9.09
N PHE A 169 -17.37 1.63 10.13
CA PHE A 169 -17.12 2.03 11.50
C PHE A 169 -16.44 0.87 12.24
N ASP A 170 -15.30 1.16 12.86
CA ASP A 170 -14.50 0.20 13.60
C ASP A 170 -14.29 0.69 15.03
N ILE A 171 -14.31 -0.24 15.99
CA ILE A 171 -13.90 0.01 17.37
C ILE A 171 -12.78 -0.97 17.68
N THR A 172 -11.60 -0.44 18.01
CA THR A 172 -10.40 -1.24 18.27
C THR A 172 -9.90 -0.94 19.67
N PRO A 173 -9.57 -1.97 20.50
CA PRO A 173 -8.89 -1.75 21.76
C PRO A 173 -7.55 -1.06 21.55
N LYS A 174 -7.23 -0.04 22.35
CA LYS A 174 -6.01 0.74 22.21
C LYS A 174 -4.75 -0.11 22.37
N VAL A 175 -4.80 -1.18 23.16
CA VAL A 175 -3.73 -2.16 23.32
C VAL A 175 -3.43 -2.91 22.01
N MET A 176 -4.42 -3.01 21.12
CA MET A 176 -4.30 -3.60 19.79
C MET A 176 -3.98 -2.57 18.72
N GLU A 177 -3.97 -1.28 19.06
CA GLU A 177 -3.33 -0.31 18.20
C GLU A 177 -1.88 -0.76 18.07
N ARG A 178 -1.68 -1.58 17.06
CA ARG A 178 -0.32 -1.93 16.72
C ARG A 178 0.39 -0.61 16.59
N LYS A 179 1.57 -0.47 17.21
CA LYS A 179 2.62 0.42 16.74
C LYS A 179 3.06 -0.11 15.37
N THR A 180 2.10 -0.34 14.52
CA THR A 180 2.28 -0.76 13.15
C THR A 180 2.89 0.46 12.52
N ARG A 181 4.19 0.36 12.27
CA ARG A 181 4.75 1.04 11.13
C ARG A 181 3.67 0.95 10.08
N ARG A 182 3.14 2.09 9.66
CA ARG A 182 2.14 2.10 8.62
C ARG A 182 2.85 1.64 7.37
N PHE A 183 2.54 0.44 6.96
CA PHE A 183 2.92 -0.02 5.65
C PHE A 183 1.96 0.68 4.69
N TRP A 184 2.46 1.69 4.03
CA TRP A 184 1.71 2.47 3.05
C TRP A 184 1.49 1.69 1.74
N PHE A 185 2.31 0.65 1.51
CA PHE A 185 2.25 -0.17 0.31
C PHE A 185 1.37 -1.41 0.45
#